data_65c3f9fea1216a1ed209a20c8c820e9f
#
_entry.id   65c3f9fea1216a1ed209a20c8c820e9f
#
_cell.length_a   1.000
_cell.length_b   1.000
_cell.length_c   1.000
_cell.angle_alpha   90.00
_cell.angle_beta   90.00
_cell.angle_gamma   90.00
#
_symmetry.space_group_name_H-M   'P 1'
#
loop_
_entity.id
_entity.type
_entity.pdbx_description
1 polymer ?
#
loop_
_entity_poly.entity_id
_entity_poly.type
_entity_poly.pdbx_seq_one_letter_code
_entity_poly.pdbx_strand_id
1 'polypeptide(L)'
;MGHEVQYFGMDAENRIVGNRIGSYTSNMDFHTGKISKLLYPFRIIYSVEARKKIRLVLDDFGPDVVHLNNFNFQLTPSIIYEVEKYKRQSGRKVRLIFTAHDYQLVCPNHMMRIPSINENCERCLTGSLGECTKNRCIHNSKIKSLIGELEGRLYCKLKTYRYLDNVICPSYFLENKFLANPLFKGKTVVMHNFVNAPCREAVKKGGYVLYFGRY
;
A
#
# COMPACT_ATOMS: atom_id res chain seq x y z
N MET A 1 15.47 -2.13 20.31
CA MET A 1 15.07 -3.45 19.82
C MET A 1 16.14 -4.12 18.93
N GLY A 2 17.29 -3.51 18.66
CA GLY A 2 18.42 -4.14 17.98
C GLY A 2 18.28 -4.36 16.46
N HIS A 3 17.25 -3.81 15.81
CA HIS A 3 17.10 -3.85 14.36
C HIS A 3 17.61 -2.56 13.74
N GLU A 4 18.41 -2.67 12.66
CA GLU A 4 18.72 -1.55 11.78
C GLU A 4 17.56 -1.38 10.79
N VAL A 5 17.08 -0.15 10.61
CA VAL A 5 15.92 0.14 9.75
C VAL A 5 16.25 1.30 8.82
N GLN A 6 15.94 1.13 7.54
CA GLN A 6 15.97 2.20 6.55
C GLN A 6 14.59 2.37 5.90
N TYR A 7 14.29 3.59 5.48
CA TYR A 7 12.99 3.93 4.91
C TYR A 7 13.13 4.34 3.46
N PHE A 8 12.19 3.88 2.64
CA PHE A 8 12.07 4.25 1.24
C PHE A 8 10.65 4.75 0.95
N GLY A 9 10.56 5.85 0.24
CA GLY A 9 9.28 6.45 -0.11
C GLY A 9 9.45 7.63 -1.07
N MET A 10 8.46 8.50 -1.08
CA MET A 10 8.48 9.76 -1.80
C MET A 10 9.38 10.77 -1.07
N ASP A 11 10.03 11.64 -1.84
CA ASP A 11 10.80 12.75 -1.30
C ASP A 11 9.90 13.78 -0.60
N ALA A 12 10.33 14.25 0.56
CA ALA A 12 9.61 15.21 1.37
C ALA A 12 10.59 16.16 2.08
N GLU A 13 10.29 17.47 2.09
CA GLU A 13 11.16 18.49 2.69
C GLU A 13 11.38 18.28 4.21
N ASN A 14 10.34 17.84 4.93
CA ASN A 14 10.37 17.63 6.38
C ASN A 14 10.50 16.15 6.76
N ARG A 15 11.34 15.39 6.05
CA ARG A 15 11.53 13.98 6.31
C ARG A 15 12.25 13.74 7.65
N ILE A 16 11.61 12.93 8.51
CA ILE A 16 12.17 12.56 9.82
C ILE A 16 12.98 11.25 9.73
N VAL A 17 12.60 10.36 8.80
CA VAL A 17 13.22 9.05 8.61
C VAL A 17 13.69 8.88 7.17
N GLY A 18 14.70 8.04 6.92
CA GLY A 18 15.25 7.92 5.58
C GLY A 18 16.16 6.72 5.37
N ASN A 19 16.93 6.76 4.29
CA ASN A 19 17.97 5.78 3.98
C ASN A 19 19.32 6.49 3.77
N ARG A 20 20.42 5.72 3.94
CA ARG A 20 21.79 6.24 3.94
C ARG A 20 22.17 6.95 2.65
N ILE A 21 21.68 6.44 1.53
CA ILE A 21 22.07 6.93 0.19
C ILE A 21 21.17 8.07 -0.32
N GLY A 22 20.18 8.51 0.44
CA GLY A 22 19.28 9.60 0.05
C GLY A 22 18.46 9.30 -1.21
N SER A 23 18.15 8.02 -1.48
CA SER A 23 17.39 7.62 -2.66
C SER A 23 15.88 7.60 -2.37
N TYR A 24 15.13 8.50 -3.01
CA TYR A 24 13.67 8.66 -2.86
C TYR A 24 13.04 8.94 -4.21
N THR A 25 11.75 8.60 -4.38
CA THR A 25 11.02 8.96 -5.60
C THR A 25 10.69 10.45 -5.59
N SER A 26 10.58 11.05 -6.78
CA SER A 26 10.16 12.43 -6.93
C SER A 26 8.77 12.64 -6.33
N ASN A 27 8.54 13.85 -5.78
CA ASN A 27 7.22 14.28 -5.33
C ASN A 27 6.28 14.33 -6.54
N MET A 28 5.15 13.62 -6.44
CA MET A 28 4.11 13.57 -7.48
C MET A 28 3.01 14.60 -7.23
N ASP A 29 3.35 15.75 -6.64
CA ASP A 29 2.40 16.81 -6.39
C ASP A 29 1.87 17.38 -7.71
N PHE A 30 0.54 17.34 -7.88
CA PHE A 30 -0.16 17.77 -9.09
C PHE A 30 0.02 19.28 -9.39
N HIS A 31 0.46 20.06 -8.40
CA HIS A 31 0.53 21.50 -8.48
C HIS A 31 1.91 22.03 -8.92
N THR A 32 2.97 21.24 -8.78
CA THR A 32 4.36 21.69 -9.03
C THR A 32 5.10 20.89 -10.11
N GLY A 33 4.56 19.78 -10.60
CA GLY A 33 5.26 18.85 -11.48
C GLY A 33 5.18 19.20 -12.97
N LYS A 34 6.34 19.36 -13.63
CA LYS A 34 6.52 19.47 -15.10
C LYS A 34 6.21 18.16 -15.84
N ILE A 35 5.41 17.25 -15.27
CA ILE A 35 5.10 15.96 -15.90
C ILE A 35 3.99 16.20 -16.91
N SER A 36 4.23 15.83 -18.16
CA SER A 36 3.21 15.81 -19.20
C SER A 36 1.97 15.04 -18.70
N LYS A 37 0.82 15.70 -18.68
CA LYS A 37 -0.47 15.10 -18.28
C LYS A 37 -0.77 13.79 -18.99
N LEU A 38 -0.18 13.57 -20.15
CA LEU A 38 -0.34 12.38 -20.97
C LEU A 38 0.39 11.14 -20.39
N LEU A 39 1.53 11.31 -19.73
CA LEU A 39 2.32 10.21 -19.16
C LEU A 39 1.92 9.85 -17.71
N TYR A 40 1.15 10.71 -17.08
CA TYR A 40 0.73 10.57 -15.69
C TYR A 40 -0.01 9.24 -15.39
N PRO A 41 -1.02 8.79 -16.20
CA PRO A 41 -1.70 7.52 -15.96
C PRO A 41 -0.76 6.31 -15.95
N PHE A 42 0.25 6.32 -16.84
CA PHE A 42 1.23 5.22 -16.92
C PHE A 42 2.12 5.16 -15.67
N ARG A 43 2.51 6.31 -15.12
CA ARG A 43 3.34 6.37 -13.91
C ARG A 43 2.58 5.90 -12.66
N ILE A 44 1.28 6.17 -12.58
CA ILE A 44 0.43 5.68 -11.48
C ILE A 44 0.27 4.16 -11.54
N ILE A 45 0.21 3.58 -12.75
CA ILE A 45 0.06 2.13 -12.91
C ILE A 45 1.40 1.43 -12.70
N TYR A 46 2.50 2.01 -13.22
CA TYR A 46 3.82 1.37 -13.18
C TYR A 46 4.94 2.39 -13.05
N SER A 47 5.63 2.41 -11.91
CA SER A 47 6.71 3.37 -11.65
C SER A 47 8.09 2.78 -11.92
N VAL A 48 8.66 3.12 -13.07
CA VAL A 48 10.07 2.78 -13.40
C VAL A 48 11.04 3.51 -12.46
N GLU A 49 10.70 4.74 -12.07
CA GLU A 49 11.49 5.52 -11.12
C GLU A 49 11.57 4.85 -9.76
N ALA A 50 10.41 4.46 -9.18
CA ALA A 50 10.37 3.78 -7.90
C ALA A 50 11.20 2.49 -7.91
N ARG A 51 11.14 1.72 -9.01
CA ARG A 51 11.95 0.52 -9.18
C ARG A 51 13.45 0.81 -9.16
N LYS A 52 13.89 1.81 -9.93
CA LYS A 52 15.31 2.19 -9.96
C LYS A 52 15.80 2.68 -8.61
N LYS A 53 15.01 3.50 -7.95
CA LYS A 53 15.37 4.12 -6.68
C LYS A 53 15.39 3.13 -5.52
N ILE A 54 14.38 2.23 -5.42
CA ILE A 54 14.38 1.18 -4.41
C ILE A 54 15.55 0.20 -4.61
N ARG A 55 15.92 -0.09 -5.87
CA ARG A 55 17.05 -0.97 -6.16
C ARG A 55 18.34 -0.46 -5.52
N LEU A 56 18.61 0.83 -5.60
CA LEU A 56 19.79 1.43 -4.96
C LEU A 56 19.78 1.21 -3.45
N VAL A 57 18.63 1.38 -2.81
CA VAL A 57 18.50 1.15 -1.35
C VAL A 57 18.69 -0.33 -1.00
N LEU A 58 18.14 -1.24 -1.80
CA LEU A 58 18.31 -2.69 -1.58
C LEU A 58 19.77 -3.11 -1.72
N ASP A 59 20.49 -2.59 -2.72
CA ASP A 59 21.89 -2.91 -2.96
C ASP A 59 22.81 -2.35 -1.87
N ASP A 60 22.51 -1.17 -1.34
CA ASP A 60 23.27 -0.52 -0.25
C ASP A 60 23.02 -1.18 1.10
N PHE A 61 21.73 -1.43 1.43
CA PHE A 61 21.35 -1.87 2.77
C PHE A 61 21.40 -3.39 2.95
N GLY A 62 21.09 -4.15 1.91
CA GLY A 62 21.06 -5.61 1.99
C GLY A 62 20.07 -6.16 2.99
N PRO A 63 18.78 -5.80 2.95
CA PRO A 63 17.81 -6.13 4.01
C PRO A 63 17.51 -7.62 4.09
N ASP A 64 17.16 -8.09 5.30
CA ASP A 64 16.57 -9.41 5.53
C ASP A 64 15.03 -9.37 5.38
N VAL A 65 14.44 -8.19 5.60
CA VAL A 65 13.00 -7.98 5.49
C VAL A 65 12.72 -6.68 4.73
N VAL A 66 11.84 -6.73 3.74
CA VAL A 66 11.23 -5.56 3.12
C VAL A 66 9.79 -5.48 3.58
N HIS A 67 9.46 -4.44 4.32
CA HIS A 67 8.13 -4.22 4.86
C HIS A 67 7.40 -3.13 4.08
N LEU A 68 6.35 -3.52 3.37
CA LEU A 68 5.53 -2.62 2.58
C LEU A 68 4.38 -2.05 3.41
N ASN A 69 4.22 -0.75 3.34
CA ASN A 69 3.08 0.00 3.88
C ASN A 69 2.60 0.93 2.77
N ASN A 70 1.31 1.13 2.61
CA ASN A 70 0.69 2.11 1.67
C ASN A 70 1.59 2.57 0.52
N PHE A 71 1.89 1.71 -0.43
CA PHE A 71 2.83 1.97 -1.54
C PHE A 71 2.14 2.44 -2.84
N ASN A 72 0.89 2.86 -2.77
CA ASN A 72 0.10 3.25 -3.95
C ASN A 72 0.56 4.55 -4.57
N PHE A 73 0.16 4.72 -5.83
CA PHE A 73 0.30 5.91 -6.66
C PHE A 73 1.73 6.36 -6.90
N GLN A 74 2.56 6.53 -5.87
CA GLN A 74 3.94 6.98 -6.00
C GLN A 74 4.93 5.84 -6.27
N LEU A 75 4.83 4.78 -5.47
CA LEU A 75 5.73 3.63 -5.56
C LEU A 75 5.21 2.56 -6.50
N THR A 76 3.90 2.38 -6.55
CA THR A 76 3.15 1.34 -7.28
C THR A 76 3.56 -0.09 -6.92
N PRO A 77 2.72 -1.10 -7.18
CA PRO A 77 3.12 -2.50 -6.97
C PRO A 77 4.32 -2.96 -7.80
N SER A 78 4.80 -2.14 -8.73
CA SER A 78 5.99 -2.44 -9.54
C SER A 78 7.27 -2.63 -8.70
N ILE A 79 7.35 -2.02 -7.50
CA ILE A 79 8.49 -2.22 -6.58
C ILE A 79 8.63 -3.67 -6.13
N ILE A 80 7.54 -4.42 -6.04
CA ILE A 80 7.54 -5.84 -5.68
C ILE A 80 8.42 -6.64 -6.64
N TYR A 81 8.34 -6.34 -7.95
CA TYR A 81 9.18 -7.00 -8.94
C TYR A 81 10.66 -6.68 -8.77
N GLU A 82 10.98 -5.47 -8.30
CA GLU A 82 12.39 -5.11 -8.08
C GLU A 82 12.96 -5.80 -6.84
N VAL A 83 12.16 -5.94 -5.78
CA VAL A 83 12.55 -6.75 -4.62
C VAL A 83 12.78 -8.21 -5.04
N GLU A 84 11.88 -8.80 -5.82
CA GLU A 84 12.05 -10.16 -6.31
C GLU A 84 13.27 -10.33 -7.25
N LYS A 85 13.54 -9.32 -8.08
CA LYS A 85 14.74 -9.31 -8.91
C LYS A 85 16.01 -9.24 -8.05
N TYR A 86 16.00 -8.39 -7.03
CA TYR A 86 17.09 -8.27 -6.06
C TYR A 86 17.33 -9.60 -5.33
N LYS A 87 16.30 -10.26 -4.79
CA LYS A 87 16.39 -11.59 -4.13
C LYS A 87 17.12 -12.59 -5.03
N ARG A 88 16.72 -12.68 -6.31
CA ARG A 88 17.32 -13.62 -7.28
C ARG A 88 18.77 -13.29 -7.60
N GLN A 89 19.11 -12.01 -7.73
CA GLN A 89 20.46 -11.59 -8.14
C GLN A 89 21.48 -11.62 -6.99
N SER A 90 21.04 -11.28 -5.78
CA SER A 90 21.89 -11.27 -4.59
C SER A 90 22.03 -12.64 -3.92
N GLY A 91 21.14 -13.58 -4.23
CA GLY A 91 21.04 -14.87 -3.52
C GLY A 91 20.56 -14.76 -2.06
N ARG A 92 20.20 -13.57 -1.60
CA ARG A 92 19.79 -13.34 -0.19
C ARG A 92 18.36 -13.80 0.04
N LYS A 93 18.14 -14.36 1.23
CA LYS A 93 16.81 -14.69 1.73
C LYS A 93 16.16 -13.44 2.30
N VAL A 94 15.37 -12.73 1.47
CA VAL A 94 14.65 -11.53 1.88
C VAL A 94 13.17 -11.86 2.02
N ARG A 95 12.58 -11.57 3.16
CA ARG A 95 11.12 -11.65 3.35
C ARG A 95 10.44 -10.38 2.89
N LEU A 96 9.37 -10.52 2.12
CA LEU A 96 8.54 -9.41 1.66
C LEU A 96 7.19 -9.46 2.38
N ILE A 97 6.98 -8.54 3.31
CA ILE A 97 5.76 -8.46 4.11
C ILE A 97 4.99 -7.18 3.79
N PHE A 98 3.68 -7.22 3.95
CA PHE A 98 2.80 -6.07 3.76
C PHE A 98 1.87 -5.91 4.95
N THR A 99 1.77 -4.68 5.50
CA THR A 99 0.72 -4.36 6.46
C THR A 99 -0.45 -3.70 5.77
N ALA A 100 -1.61 -4.30 5.90
CA ALA A 100 -2.85 -3.79 5.33
C ALA A 100 -3.43 -2.70 6.23
N HIS A 101 -3.33 -1.44 5.80
CA HIS A 101 -3.96 -0.30 6.47
C HIS A 101 -5.35 0.02 5.89
N ASP A 102 -5.62 -0.50 4.71
CA ASP A 102 -6.86 -0.35 3.96
C ASP A 102 -7.09 -1.58 3.06
N TYR A 103 -7.98 -1.47 2.08
CA TYR A 103 -8.33 -2.55 1.15
C TYR A 103 -7.55 -2.51 -0.17
N GLN A 104 -6.39 -1.88 -0.20
CA GLN A 104 -5.57 -1.61 -1.39
C GLN A 104 -5.41 -2.81 -2.33
N LEU A 105 -5.13 -4.00 -1.81
CA LEU A 105 -4.82 -5.17 -2.64
C LEU A 105 -6.07 -5.89 -3.18
N VAL A 106 -7.26 -5.51 -2.71
CA VAL A 106 -8.53 -6.19 -3.05
C VAL A 106 -9.59 -5.24 -3.60
N CYS A 107 -9.39 -3.92 -3.49
CA CYS A 107 -10.34 -2.91 -3.96
C CYS A 107 -9.61 -1.72 -4.60
N PRO A 108 -9.89 -1.37 -5.89
CA PRO A 108 -9.19 -0.28 -6.58
C PRO A 108 -9.36 1.11 -5.94
N ASN A 109 -10.44 1.36 -5.20
CA ASN A 109 -10.61 2.62 -4.48
C ASN A 109 -10.14 2.57 -3.03
N HIS A 110 -9.66 1.43 -2.56
CA HIS A 110 -9.13 1.13 -1.23
C HIS A 110 -10.11 1.31 -0.06
N MET A 111 -11.34 1.70 -0.32
CA MET A 111 -12.32 2.04 0.72
C MET A 111 -13.42 1.00 0.89
N MET A 112 -13.60 0.09 -0.08
CA MET A 112 -14.74 -0.81 -0.17
C MET A 112 -16.07 -0.06 0.02
N ARG A 113 -16.20 1.10 -0.63
CA ARG A 113 -17.36 1.97 -0.55
C ARG A 113 -17.61 2.62 -1.90
N ILE A 114 -18.88 2.85 -2.24
CA ILE A 114 -19.32 3.66 -3.37
C ILE A 114 -19.56 5.09 -2.87
N PRO A 115 -18.65 6.05 -3.12
CA PRO A 115 -18.73 7.37 -2.49
C PRO A 115 -19.98 8.17 -2.87
N SER A 116 -20.46 8.03 -4.12
CA SER A 116 -21.61 8.79 -4.64
C SER A 116 -22.94 8.51 -3.93
N ILE A 117 -23.10 7.31 -3.41
CA ILE A 117 -24.33 6.87 -2.71
C ILE A 117 -24.06 6.49 -1.26
N ASN A 118 -22.80 6.66 -0.80
CA ASN A 118 -22.39 6.39 0.56
C ASN A 118 -22.64 4.94 1.03
N GLU A 119 -22.52 3.96 0.13
CA GLU A 119 -22.84 2.54 0.35
C GLU A 119 -21.56 1.70 0.47
N ASN A 120 -21.52 0.76 1.42
CA ASN A 120 -20.45 -0.23 1.50
C ASN A 120 -20.54 -1.19 0.31
N CYS A 121 -19.38 -1.59 -0.23
CA CYS A 121 -19.31 -2.37 -1.45
C CYS A 121 -18.19 -3.42 -1.38
N GLU A 122 -18.55 -4.67 -1.67
CA GLU A 122 -17.62 -5.81 -1.70
C GLU A 122 -17.44 -6.41 -3.11
N ARG A 123 -18.00 -5.78 -4.15
CA ARG A 123 -18.10 -6.34 -5.50
C ARG A 123 -16.75 -6.64 -6.16
N CYS A 124 -15.70 -5.91 -5.75
CA CYS A 124 -14.35 -6.12 -6.29
C CYS A 124 -13.56 -7.27 -5.62
N LEU A 125 -13.97 -7.76 -4.45
CA LEU A 125 -13.23 -8.78 -3.67
C LEU A 125 -12.96 -10.06 -4.46
N THR A 126 -13.92 -10.48 -5.28
CA THR A 126 -13.84 -11.70 -6.07
C THR A 126 -13.32 -11.48 -7.50
N GLY A 127 -12.70 -10.32 -7.78
CA GLY A 127 -12.10 -10.02 -9.07
C GLY A 127 -12.96 -9.23 -10.06
N SER A 128 -14.18 -8.83 -9.68
CA SER A 128 -15.08 -8.01 -10.52
C SER A 128 -14.67 -6.53 -10.53
N LEU A 129 -13.41 -6.22 -10.85
CA LEU A 129 -12.81 -4.88 -10.73
C LEU A 129 -13.51 -3.81 -11.60
N GLY A 130 -14.23 -4.21 -12.65
CA GLY A 130 -15.04 -3.31 -13.49
C GLY A 130 -16.16 -2.57 -12.75
N GLU A 131 -16.58 -3.08 -11.60
CA GLU A 131 -17.54 -2.41 -10.74
C GLU A 131 -17.00 -1.07 -10.22
N CYS A 132 -15.69 -0.92 -10.08
CA CYS A 132 -15.05 0.34 -9.71
C CYS A 132 -15.34 1.45 -10.74
N THR A 133 -15.16 1.17 -12.03
CA THR A 133 -15.43 2.12 -13.11
C THR A 133 -16.91 2.40 -13.29
N LYS A 134 -17.74 1.35 -13.21
CA LYS A 134 -19.20 1.44 -13.32
C LYS A 134 -19.78 2.38 -12.26
N ASN A 135 -19.34 2.24 -11.02
CA ASN A 135 -19.81 3.04 -9.89
C ASN A 135 -18.98 4.31 -9.63
N ARG A 136 -18.02 4.65 -10.49
CA ARG A 136 -17.15 5.85 -10.37
C ARG A 136 -16.52 5.98 -8.98
N CYS A 137 -16.01 4.87 -8.43
CA CYS A 137 -15.58 4.78 -7.03
C CYS A 137 -14.40 5.70 -6.67
N ILE A 138 -13.57 6.13 -7.63
CA ILE A 138 -12.42 6.99 -7.37
C ILE A 138 -12.78 8.44 -7.72
N HIS A 139 -12.93 9.27 -6.68
CA HIS A 139 -13.26 10.69 -6.77
C HIS A 139 -14.51 11.00 -7.65
N ASN A 140 -15.49 10.10 -7.68
CA ASN A 140 -16.67 10.19 -8.54
C ASN A 140 -16.35 10.40 -10.03
N SER A 141 -15.16 10.00 -10.48
CA SER A 141 -14.65 10.15 -11.84
C SER A 141 -14.55 8.81 -12.55
N LYS A 142 -15.22 8.70 -13.72
CA LYS A 142 -15.14 7.49 -14.55
C LYS A 142 -13.70 7.21 -15.02
N ILE A 143 -12.98 8.27 -15.42
CA ILE A 143 -11.59 8.15 -15.91
C ILE A 143 -10.65 7.68 -14.81
N LYS A 144 -10.71 8.31 -13.61
CA LYS A 144 -9.87 7.89 -12.49
C LYS A 144 -10.19 6.45 -12.05
N SER A 145 -11.47 6.08 -12.03
CA SER A 145 -11.90 4.73 -11.70
C SER A 145 -11.46 3.71 -12.73
N LEU A 146 -11.45 4.07 -14.02
CA LEU A 146 -10.92 3.21 -15.08
C LEU A 146 -9.41 3.00 -14.92
N ILE A 147 -8.65 4.03 -14.56
CA ILE A 147 -7.21 3.90 -14.29
C ILE A 147 -6.97 2.94 -13.13
N GLY A 148 -7.71 3.08 -12.02
CA GLY A 148 -7.61 2.15 -10.88
C GLY A 148 -8.04 0.73 -11.21
N GLU A 149 -9.09 0.56 -12.04
CA GLU A 149 -9.48 -0.77 -12.56
C GLU A 149 -8.37 -1.40 -13.40
N LEU A 150 -7.77 -0.63 -14.32
CA LEU A 150 -6.70 -1.12 -15.20
C LEU A 150 -5.46 -1.51 -14.39
N GLU A 151 -5.08 -0.72 -13.39
CA GLU A 151 -4.02 -1.05 -12.43
C GLU A 151 -4.32 -2.38 -11.73
N GLY A 152 -5.49 -2.50 -11.10
CA GLY A 152 -5.90 -3.71 -10.40
C GLY A 152 -5.90 -4.93 -11.31
N ARG A 153 -6.47 -4.83 -12.53
CA ARG A 153 -6.48 -5.92 -13.53
C ARG A 153 -5.08 -6.34 -13.94
N LEU A 154 -4.16 -5.38 -14.15
CA LEU A 154 -2.78 -5.66 -14.49
C LEU A 154 -2.12 -6.52 -13.42
N TYR A 155 -2.15 -6.06 -12.16
CA TYR A 155 -1.48 -6.75 -11.07
C TYR A 155 -2.16 -8.05 -10.65
N CYS A 156 -3.47 -8.17 -10.82
CA CYS A 156 -4.19 -9.44 -10.70
C CYS A 156 -3.77 -10.44 -11.78
N LYS A 157 -3.75 -10.02 -13.06
CA LYS A 157 -3.31 -10.88 -14.18
C LYS A 157 -1.89 -11.36 -14.02
N LEU A 158 -1.00 -10.50 -13.59
CA LEU A 158 0.41 -10.79 -13.34
C LEU A 158 0.62 -11.56 -12.02
N LYS A 159 -0.44 -11.77 -11.23
CA LYS A 159 -0.38 -12.42 -9.91
C LYS A 159 0.70 -11.80 -9.01
N THR A 160 0.85 -10.48 -9.05
CA THR A 160 1.94 -9.74 -8.40
C THR A 160 2.04 -10.01 -6.91
N TYR A 161 0.90 -10.04 -6.23
CA TYR A 161 0.84 -10.21 -4.78
C TYR A 161 1.15 -11.65 -4.30
N ARG A 162 1.38 -12.59 -5.24
CA ARG A 162 1.92 -13.93 -4.89
C ARG A 162 3.31 -13.86 -4.27
N TYR A 163 4.06 -12.79 -4.56
CA TYR A 163 5.40 -12.57 -4.04
C TYR A 163 5.44 -12.07 -2.59
N LEU A 164 4.30 -11.65 -2.05
CA LEU A 164 4.20 -11.35 -0.62
C LEU A 164 4.30 -12.64 0.18
N ASP A 165 5.23 -12.68 1.12
CA ASP A 165 5.37 -13.81 2.04
C ASP A 165 4.27 -13.77 3.11
N ASN A 166 4.00 -12.58 3.67
CA ASN A 166 2.92 -12.38 4.64
C ASN A 166 2.17 -11.07 4.43
N VAL A 167 0.89 -11.08 4.79
CA VAL A 167 0.01 -9.91 4.86
C VAL A 167 -0.46 -9.75 6.30
N ILE A 168 -0.01 -8.71 6.97
CA ILE A 168 -0.40 -8.38 8.35
C ILE A 168 -1.72 -7.60 8.29
N CYS A 169 -2.74 -8.12 8.94
CA CYS A 169 -4.05 -7.50 9.06
C CYS A 169 -4.26 -7.02 10.51
N PRO A 170 -4.59 -5.72 10.75
CA PRO A 170 -4.78 -5.20 12.11
C PRO A 170 -6.06 -5.68 12.79
N SER A 171 -6.92 -6.42 12.10
CA SER A 171 -8.14 -7.00 12.65
C SER A 171 -8.58 -8.24 11.87
N TYR A 172 -9.32 -9.13 12.54
CA TYR A 172 -9.99 -10.26 11.88
C TYR A 172 -11.00 -9.82 10.81
N PHE A 173 -11.62 -8.66 10.99
CA PHE A 173 -12.53 -8.10 9.98
C PHE A 173 -11.78 -7.85 8.66
N LEU A 174 -10.61 -7.20 8.70
CA LEU A 174 -9.83 -6.92 7.50
C LEU A 174 -9.27 -8.22 6.90
N GLU A 175 -8.78 -9.13 7.74
CA GLU A 175 -8.31 -10.45 7.29
C GLU A 175 -9.39 -11.19 6.49
N ASN A 176 -10.62 -11.24 6.97
CA ASN A 176 -11.74 -11.89 6.29
C ASN A 176 -11.99 -11.30 4.89
N LYS A 177 -11.78 -9.97 4.70
CA LYS A 177 -11.88 -9.34 3.38
C LYS A 177 -10.77 -9.79 2.44
N PHE A 178 -9.55 -9.98 2.94
CA PHE A 178 -8.44 -10.51 2.16
C PHE A 178 -8.63 -11.99 1.83
N LEU A 179 -9.13 -12.80 2.76
CA LEU A 179 -9.38 -14.24 2.58
C LEU A 179 -10.46 -14.54 1.53
N ALA A 180 -11.34 -13.58 1.20
CA ALA A 180 -12.26 -13.69 0.07
C ALA A 180 -11.53 -13.87 -1.28
N ASN A 181 -10.27 -13.39 -1.39
CA ASN A 181 -9.42 -13.63 -2.54
C ASN A 181 -8.48 -14.84 -2.27
N PRO A 182 -8.57 -15.92 -3.05
CA PRO A 182 -7.77 -17.14 -2.84
C PRO A 182 -6.24 -16.90 -2.81
N LEU A 183 -5.76 -15.81 -3.41
CA LEU A 183 -4.33 -15.46 -3.44
C LEU A 183 -3.74 -15.24 -2.05
N PHE A 184 -4.57 -14.82 -1.08
CA PHE A 184 -4.11 -14.51 0.27
C PHE A 184 -4.31 -15.64 1.28
N LYS A 185 -4.90 -16.77 0.87
CA LYS A 185 -5.06 -17.94 1.75
C LYS A 185 -3.68 -18.44 2.21
N GLY A 186 -3.53 -18.60 3.53
CA GLY A 186 -2.29 -19.03 4.16
C GLY A 186 -1.18 -17.97 4.22
N LYS A 187 -1.47 -16.72 3.82
CA LYS A 187 -0.51 -15.61 3.90
C LYS A 187 -0.89 -14.54 4.93
N THR A 188 -2.14 -14.49 5.34
CA THR A 188 -2.63 -13.50 6.30
C THR A 188 -2.23 -13.86 7.73
N VAL A 189 -1.92 -12.82 8.50
CA VAL A 189 -1.65 -12.90 9.95
C VAL A 189 -2.36 -11.73 10.61
N VAL A 190 -3.16 -12.00 11.63
CA VAL A 190 -3.78 -10.92 12.42
C VAL A 190 -2.80 -10.43 13.46
N MET A 191 -2.48 -9.15 13.41
CA MET A 191 -1.69 -8.46 14.42
C MET A 191 -2.33 -7.10 14.70
N HIS A 192 -2.99 -7.00 15.85
CA HIS A 192 -3.64 -5.75 16.25
C HIS A 192 -2.62 -4.63 16.42
N ASN A 193 -3.04 -3.41 16.09
CA ASN A 193 -2.23 -2.24 16.36
C ASN A 193 -1.95 -2.13 17.85
N PHE A 194 -0.72 -1.85 18.20
CA PHE A 194 -0.29 -1.72 19.58
C PHE A 194 0.37 -0.36 19.80
N VAL A 195 0.30 0.10 21.04
CA VAL A 195 1.00 1.29 21.50
C VAL A 195 1.78 0.94 22.75
N ASN A 196 2.99 1.44 22.86
CA ASN A 196 3.75 1.37 24.11
C ASN A 196 3.37 2.59 24.95
N ALA A 197 2.17 2.53 25.55
CA ALA A 197 1.69 3.59 26.43
C ALA A 197 2.04 3.24 27.87
N PRO A 198 2.59 4.20 28.66
CA PRO A 198 2.73 3.99 30.10
C PRO A 198 1.32 3.78 30.69
N CYS A 199 1.20 2.75 31.54
CA CYS A 199 -0.02 2.54 32.31
C CYS A 199 -0.19 3.76 33.24
N ARG A 200 -1.12 4.65 32.89
CA ARG A 200 -1.51 5.77 33.75
C ARG A 200 -2.79 5.38 34.47
N GLU A 201 -2.82 5.60 35.78
CA GLU A 201 -4.07 5.49 36.53
C GLU A 201 -5.12 6.42 35.93
N ALA A 202 -6.34 5.92 35.79
CA ALA A 202 -7.43 6.68 35.23
C ALA A 202 -7.74 7.88 36.13
N VAL A 203 -7.38 9.06 35.71
CA VAL A 203 -7.77 10.29 36.37
C VAL A 203 -9.26 10.48 36.14
N LYS A 204 -10.03 10.65 37.19
CA LYS A 204 -11.49 10.88 37.28
C LYS A 204 -12.29 10.79 35.97
N LYS A 205 -13.29 9.89 35.93
CA LYS A 205 -14.23 9.80 34.81
C LYS A 205 -15.01 11.10 34.67
N GLY A 206 -14.89 11.77 33.52
CA GLY A 206 -15.76 12.91 33.16
C GLY A 206 -17.09 12.40 32.61
N GLY A 207 -18.11 13.25 32.61
CA GLY A 207 -19.46 12.97 32.07
C GLY A 207 -19.53 13.16 30.52
N TYR A 208 -18.46 12.87 29.77
CA TYR A 208 -18.41 13.07 28.32
C TYR A 208 -17.94 11.80 27.59
N VAL A 209 -18.34 11.68 26.31
CA VAL A 209 -17.86 10.65 25.39
C VAL A 209 -16.87 11.29 24.42
N LEU A 210 -15.64 10.80 24.39
CA LEU A 210 -14.64 11.23 23.42
C LEU A 210 -14.71 10.32 22.17
N TYR A 211 -14.98 10.90 21.00
CA TYR A 211 -14.74 10.25 19.72
C TYR A 211 -13.40 10.72 19.14
N PHE A 212 -12.55 9.77 18.79
CA PHE A 212 -11.29 10.01 18.10
C PHE A 212 -11.27 9.21 16.81
N GLY A 213 -11.41 9.90 15.67
CA GLY A 213 -11.47 9.25 14.35
C GLY A 213 -11.81 10.23 13.24
N ARG A 214 -11.95 9.67 12.03
CA ARG A 214 -12.36 10.40 10.83
C ARG A 214 -13.86 10.18 10.62
N TYR A 215 -14.60 11.26 10.30
CA TYR A 215 -15.99 11.20 9.84
C TYR A 215 -16.08 10.72 8.40
#